data_15c0a64c67040c43f231db3597fcb5e9
#
_entry.id   15c0a64c67040c43f231db3597fcb5e9
#
_cell.length_a   1.000
_cell.length_b   1.000
_cell.length_c   1.000
_cell.angle_alpha   90.00
_cell.angle_beta   90.00
_cell.angle_gamma   90.00
#
_symmetry.space_group_name_H-M   'P 1'
#
loop_
_entity.id
_entity.type
_entity.pdbx_description
1 polymer ?
#
loop_
_entity_poly.entity_id
_entity_poly.type
_entity_poly.pdbx_seq_one_letter_code
_entity_poly.pdbx_strand_id
1 'polypeptide(L)'
;GSIMRREIENYMVKEQTKMGYKHVYSPHIGQKSLWEKSGHWDLYREKMYSPMDVDGIEYLVKPMTCPMHIQTYEFKPRSYRDLPYRIAEVASVYRYEQSGELSGLLRVRAFTQDDAHIFCTPDQVVDEFLSVFSFVQRLYKSFGFTSYRVRLGVRSKKEKYLGDYILWKKAQDKAI
;
A
#
# COMPACT_ATOMS: atom_id res chain seq x y z
N GLY A 1 -6.74 -23.94 0.78
CA GLY A 1 -6.09 -22.69 0.38
C GLY A 1 -7.03 -21.75 -0.36
N SER A 2 -7.48 -22.10 -1.57
CA SER A 2 -8.24 -21.17 -2.45
C SER A 2 -9.59 -20.74 -1.87
N ILE A 3 -10.31 -21.63 -1.19
CA ILE A 3 -11.59 -21.28 -0.55
C ILE A 3 -11.35 -20.26 0.57
N MET A 4 -10.40 -20.53 1.48
CA MET A 4 -10.08 -19.61 2.56
C MET A 4 -9.68 -18.24 2.03
N ARG A 5 -8.80 -18.19 1.03
CA ARG A 5 -8.38 -16.97 0.37
C ARG A 5 -9.57 -16.17 -0.14
N ARG A 6 -10.43 -16.80 -0.92
CA ARG A 6 -11.62 -16.15 -1.49
C ARG A 6 -12.56 -15.59 -0.42
N GLU A 7 -12.80 -16.33 0.67
CA GLU A 7 -13.66 -15.86 1.74
C GLU A 7 -13.06 -14.64 2.47
N ILE A 8 -11.74 -14.65 2.70
CA ILE A 8 -11.02 -13.50 3.27
C ILE A 8 -11.11 -12.29 2.35
N GLU A 9 -10.80 -12.46 1.05
CA GLU A 9 -10.86 -11.39 0.06
C GLU A 9 -12.28 -10.80 -0.05
N ASN A 10 -13.31 -11.65 -0.12
CA ASN A 10 -14.70 -11.21 -0.17
C ASN A 10 -15.10 -10.43 1.09
N TYR A 11 -14.67 -10.88 2.26
CA TYR A 11 -14.91 -10.17 3.51
C TYR A 11 -14.26 -8.79 3.51
N MET A 12 -12.98 -8.70 3.13
CA MET A 12 -12.24 -7.44 3.06
C MET A 12 -12.90 -6.46 2.11
N VAL A 13 -13.17 -6.87 0.87
CA VAL A 13 -13.84 -6.05 -0.14
C VAL A 13 -15.19 -5.53 0.35
N LYS A 14 -16.00 -6.40 0.96
CA LYS A 14 -17.31 -6.02 1.49
C LYS A 14 -17.20 -4.97 2.59
N GLU A 15 -16.30 -5.15 3.55
CA GLU A 15 -16.15 -4.21 4.67
C GLU A 15 -15.55 -2.87 4.22
N GLN A 16 -14.55 -2.89 3.34
CA GLN A 16 -13.98 -1.67 2.76
C GLN A 16 -14.98 -0.90 1.91
N THR A 17 -15.82 -1.59 1.13
CA THR A 17 -16.89 -0.93 0.35
C THR A 17 -17.85 -0.17 1.27
N LYS A 18 -18.23 -0.74 2.43
CA LYS A 18 -19.03 -0.04 3.43
C LYS A 18 -18.35 1.20 4.00
N MET A 19 -17.01 1.19 4.06
CA MET A 19 -16.20 2.32 4.52
C MET A 19 -15.92 3.35 3.41
N GLY A 20 -16.52 3.18 2.22
CA GLY A 20 -16.38 4.10 1.10
C GLY A 20 -15.12 3.92 0.25
N TYR A 21 -14.41 2.81 0.39
CA TYR A 21 -13.31 2.48 -0.51
C TYR A 21 -13.82 2.10 -1.90
N LYS A 22 -13.12 2.60 -2.91
CA LYS A 22 -13.32 2.25 -4.31
C LYS A 22 -12.30 1.20 -4.69
N HIS A 23 -12.79 0.02 -5.07
CA HIS A 23 -11.92 -1.07 -5.49
C HIS A 23 -11.47 -0.88 -6.93
N VAL A 24 -10.17 -1.09 -7.14
CA VAL A 24 -9.52 -1.04 -8.45
C VAL A 24 -8.79 -2.35 -8.70
N TYR A 25 -8.41 -2.58 -9.94
CA TYR A 25 -7.60 -3.70 -10.36
C TYR A 25 -6.50 -3.20 -11.29
N SER A 26 -5.29 -3.08 -10.76
CA SER A 26 -4.17 -2.54 -11.50
C SER A 26 -3.39 -3.64 -12.25
N PRO A 27 -2.77 -3.33 -13.41
CA PRO A 27 -1.98 -4.28 -14.17
C PRO A 27 -0.83 -4.88 -13.36
N HIS A 28 -0.45 -6.12 -13.67
CA HIS A 28 0.71 -6.78 -13.07
C HIS A 28 2.04 -6.23 -13.61
N ILE A 29 2.02 -5.67 -14.82
CA ILE A 29 3.18 -5.10 -15.51
C ILE A 29 2.90 -3.63 -15.75
N GLY A 30 3.86 -2.76 -15.48
CA GLY A 30 3.76 -1.34 -15.72
C GLY A 30 5.09 -0.75 -16.16
N GLN A 31 5.07 0.43 -16.78
CA GLN A 31 6.29 1.13 -17.16
C GLN A 31 7.12 1.50 -15.93
N LYS A 32 8.42 1.27 -15.98
CA LYS A 32 9.38 1.60 -14.92
C LYS A 32 9.28 3.06 -14.47
N SER A 33 9.00 3.97 -15.40
CA SER A 33 8.83 5.40 -15.15
C SER A 33 7.79 5.74 -14.06
N LEU A 34 6.81 4.87 -13.82
CA LEU A 34 5.84 5.04 -12.72
C LEU A 34 6.53 4.99 -11.35
N TRP A 35 7.47 4.06 -11.17
CA TRP A 35 8.22 3.92 -9.92
C TRP A 35 9.37 4.90 -9.81
N GLU A 36 9.92 5.38 -10.93
CA GLU A 36 10.88 6.49 -10.96
C GLU A 36 10.22 7.79 -10.53
N LYS A 37 9.10 8.17 -11.16
CA LYS A 37 8.33 9.38 -10.82
C LYS A 37 7.92 9.42 -9.35
N SER A 38 7.60 8.29 -8.76
CA SER A 38 7.17 8.18 -7.36
C SER A 38 8.33 8.01 -6.36
N GLY A 39 9.61 7.98 -6.83
CA GLY A 39 10.80 7.81 -6.01
C GLY A 39 11.04 6.40 -5.48
N HIS A 40 10.16 5.44 -5.78
CA HIS A 40 10.32 4.07 -5.31
C HIS A 40 11.50 3.35 -5.96
N TRP A 41 11.81 3.67 -7.23
CA TRP A 41 12.95 3.09 -7.93
C TRP A 41 14.28 3.37 -7.20
N ASP A 42 14.49 4.59 -6.76
CA ASP A 42 15.73 5.00 -6.09
C ASP A 42 15.91 4.36 -4.71
N LEU A 43 14.80 4.10 -4.01
CA LEU A 43 14.81 3.56 -2.66
C LEU A 43 14.77 2.03 -2.59
N TYR A 44 14.12 1.38 -3.56
CA TYR A 44 13.77 -0.05 -3.46
C TYR A 44 14.16 -0.88 -4.68
N ARG A 45 14.97 -0.34 -5.62
CA ARG A 45 15.35 -1.06 -6.86
C ARG A 45 15.96 -2.44 -6.61
N GLU A 46 16.70 -2.59 -5.50
CA GLU A 46 17.32 -3.86 -5.12
C GLU A 46 16.32 -4.96 -4.77
N LYS A 47 15.09 -4.56 -4.43
CA LYS A 47 13.96 -5.45 -4.16
C LYS A 47 13.00 -5.58 -5.33
N MET A 48 13.34 -5.03 -6.49
CA MET A 48 12.55 -5.13 -7.71
C MET A 48 13.18 -6.12 -8.68
N TYR A 49 12.36 -6.80 -9.47
CA TYR A 49 12.85 -7.58 -10.60
C TYR A 49 13.48 -6.66 -11.63
N SER A 50 14.46 -7.17 -12.36
CA SER A 50 15.12 -6.43 -13.45
C SER A 50 14.09 -5.96 -14.47
N PRO A 51 14.25 -4.73 -14.99
CA PRO A 51 13.38 -4.24 -16.04
C PRO A 51 13.41 -5.13 -17.27
N MET A 52 12.27 -5.23 -17.94
CA MET A 52 12.11 -5.88 -19.25
C MET A 52 12.05 -4.79 -20.30
N ASP A 53 12.96 -4.83 -21.26
CA ASP A 53 12.90 -3.94 -22.43
C ASP A 53 11.89 -4.50 -23.45
N VAL A 54 10.96 -3.67 -23.87
CA VAL A 54 10.02 -3.94 -24.95
C VAL A 54 9.99 -2.73 -25.85
N ASP A 55 10.58 -2.84 -27.02
CA ASP A 55 10.65 -1.78 -28.03
C ASP A 55 11.27 -0.46 -27.50
N GLY A 56 12.31 -0.58 -26.66
CA GLY A 56 12.99 0.56 -26.06
C GLY A 56 12.29 1.19 -24.86
N ILE A 57 11.23 0.56 -24.37
CA ILE A 57 10.51 0.98 -23.15
C ILE A 57 10.74 -0.06 -22.07
N GLU A 58 11.20 0.39 -20.91
CA GLU A 58 11.41 -0.49 -19.75
C GLU A 58 10.13 -0.71 -18.95
N TYR A 59 9.80 -1.97 -18.72
CA TYR A 59 8.66 -2.41 -17.91
C TYR A 59 9.14 -3.18 -16.68
N LEU A 60 8.36 -3.12 -15.59
CA LEU A 60 8.56 -3.88 -14.36
C LEU A 60 7.33 -4.76 -14.08
N VAL A 61 7.57 -5.92 -13.49
CA VAL A 61 6.50 -6.60 -12.74
C VAL A 61 6.24 -5.80 -11.46
N LYS A 62 5.00 -5.55 -11.15
CA LYS A 62 4.53 -4.66 -10.08
C LYS A 62 5.12 -5.02 -8.70
N PRO A 63 6.05 -4.25 -8.14
CA PRO A 63 6.58 -4.50 -6.79
C PRO A 63 5.70 -3.91 -5.69
N MET A 64 4.88 -2.91 -6.03
CA MET A 64 3.92 -2.21 -5.17
C MET A 64 2.90 -1.45 -6.01
N THR A 65 1.73 -1.18 -5.45
CA THR A 65 0.58 -0.57 -6.14
C THR A 65 0.56 0.95 -6.10
N CYS A 66 1.36 1.57 -5.21
CA CYS A 66 1.32 3.02 -4.93
C CYS A 66 1.25 3.91 -6.19
N PRO A 67 2.16 3.77 -7.19
CA PRO A 67 2.12 4.62 -8.38
C PRO A 67 0.85 4.45 -9.20
N MET A 68 0.31 3.24 -9.25
CA MET A 68 -0.91 2.93 -10.02
C MET A 68 -2.16 3.51 -9.35
N HIS A 69 -2.23 3.49 -8.02
CA HIS A 69 -3.30 4.16 -7.28
C HIS A 69 -3.23 5.68 -7.42
N ILE A 70 -2.00 6.26 -7.45
CA ILE A 70 -1.81 7.69 -7.72
C ILE A 70 -2.30 8.03 -9.13
N GLN A 71 -1.94 7.25 -10.16
CA GLN A 71 -2.44 7.44 -11.53
C GLN A 71 -3.98 7.34 -11.59
N THR A 72 -4.57 6.40 -10.85
CA THR A 72 -6.02 6.27 -10.75
C THR A 72 -6.66 7.51 -10.10
N TYR A 73 -5.98 8.09 -9.11
CA TYR A 73 -6.43 9.34 -8.50
C TYR A 73 -6.28 10.52 -9.45
N GLU A 74 -5.17 10.63 -10.17
CA GLU A 74 -4.87 11.70 -11.14
C GLU A 74 -5.69 11.63 -12.43
N PHE A 75 -6.33 10.49 -12.73
CA PHE A 75 -7.06 10.24 -13.99
C PHE A 75 -8.07 11.33 -14.35
N LYS A 76 -8.65 12.01 -13.36
CA LYS A 76 -9.54 13.14 -13.58
C LYS A 76 -9.36 14.22 -12.51
N PRO A 77 -9.62 15.48 -12.84
CA PRO A 77 -9.59 16.57 -11.87
C PRO A 77 -10.50 16.28 -10.67
N ARG A 78 -9.99 16.61 -9.47
CA ARG A 78 -10.73 16.45 -8.22
C ARG A 78 -10.72 17.74 -7.43
N SER A 79 -11.80 17.96 -6.69
CA SER A 79 -11.92 19.06 -5.74
C SER A 79 -11.51 18.57 -4.35
N TYR A 80 -11.13 19.49 -3.47
CA TYR A 80 -10.95 19.20 -2.04
C TYR A 80 -12.21 18.62 -1.39
N ARG A 81 -13.37 18.87 -1.98
CA ARG A 81 -14.68 18.32 -1.54
C ARG A 81 -14.84 16.83 -1.84
N ASP A 82 -14.00 16.28 -2.71
CA ASP A 82 -13.98 14.86 -3.04
C ASP A 82 -13.15 14.04 -2.02
N LEU A 83 -12.49 14.73 -1.10
CA LEU A 83 -11.65 14.12 -0.07
C LEU A 83 -12.45 13.85 1.23
N PRO A 84 -12.17 12.77 1.94
CA PRO A 84 -11.15 11.78 1.65
C PRO A 84 -11.54 10.85 0.50
N TYR A 85 -10.60 10.56 -0.39
CA TYR A 85 -10.79 9.62 -1.49
C TYR A 85 -9.99 8.34 -1.22
N ARG A 86 -10.67 7.22 -1.09
CA ARG A 86 -10.10 5.95 -0.68
C ARG A 86 -10.10 4.97 -1.84
N ILE A 87 -8.94 4.41 -2.15
CA ILE A 87 -8.73 3.36 -3.17
C ILE A 87 -8.20 2.12 -2.47
N ALA A 88 -8.75 0.95 -2.79
CA ALA A 88 -8.27 -0.32 -2.31
C ALA A 88 -8.15 -1.34 -3.44
N GLU A 89 -7.23 -2.28 -3.28
CA GLU A 89 -7.00 -3.37 -4.22
C GLU A 89 -6.54 -4.62 -3.49
N VAL A 90 -7.13 -5.74 -3.80
CA VAL A 90 -6.55 -7.05 -3.46
C VAL A 90 -5.48 -7.35 -4.50
N ALA A 91 -4.27 -6.88 -4.25
CA ALA A 91 -3.20 -6.77 -5.22
C ALA A 91 -2.16 -7.88 -5.11
N SER A 92 -1.81 -8.51 -6.21
CA SER A 92 -0.60 -9.34 -6.30
C SER A 92 0.60 -8.45 -6.63
N VAL A 93 1.66 -8.58 -5.82
CA VAL A 93 2.92 -7.85 -5.99
C VAL A 93 4.10 -8.82 -6.03
N TYR A 94 5.19 -8.37 -6.63
CA TYR A 94 6.36 -9.19 -6.96
C TYR A 94 7.62 -8.50 -6.46
N ARG A 95 8.37 -9.15 -5.59
CA ARG A 95 9.60 -8.60 -5.03
C ARG A 95 10.76 -9.55 -5.22
N TYR A 96 11.88 -9.04 -5.69
CA TYR A 96 13.10 -9.80 -5.79
C TYR A 96 13.73 -9.92 -4.40
N GLU A 97 13.25 -10.91 -3.63
CA GLU A 97 13.89 -11.28 -2.37
C GLU A 97 15.07 -12.19 -2.67
N GLN A 98 16.22 -11.95 -2.03
CA GLN A 98 17.39 -12.79 -2.20
C GLN A 98 17.14 -14.19 -1.60
N SER A 99 17.84 -15.20 -2.12
CA SER A 99 17.62 -16.60 -1.71
C SER A 99 17.73 -16.79 -0.20
N GLY A 100 18.69 -16.13 0.46
CA GLY A 100 18.88 -16.21 1.91
C GLY A 100 17.82 -15.47 2.75
N GLU A 101 16.97 -14.65 2.12
CA GLU A 101 15.90 -13.92 2.80
C GLU A 101 14.55 -14.67 2.76
N LEU A 102 14.41 -15.67 1.89
CA LEU A 102 13.16 -16.42 1.75
C LEU A 102 12.87 -17.26 2.99
N SER A 103 11.64 -17.25 3.48
CA SER A 103 11.22 -17.96 4.68
C SER A 103 9.78 -18.47 4.58
N GLY A 104 9.61 -19.71 4.10
CA GLY A 104 8.31 -20.36 4.00
C GLY A 104 7.25 -19.46 3.33
N LEU A 105 6.11 -19.27 4.01
CA LEU A 105 5.06 -18.34 3.57
C LEU A 105 5.24 -16.91 4.12
N LEU A 106 6.21 -16.69 5.01
CA LEU A 106 6.39 -15.38 5.66
C LEU A 106 7.13 -14.39 4.78
N ARG A 107 8.05 -14.88 3.91
CA ARG A 107 8.79 -14.05 2.98
C ARG A 107 8.94 -14.76 1.65
N VAL A 108 8.19 -14.30 0.68
CA VAL A 108 8.05 -14.88 -0.66
C VAL A 108 8.27 -13.83 -1.74
N ARG A 109 8.53 -14.27 -2.98
CA ARG A 109 8.76 -13.36 -4.12
C ARG A 109 7.50 -12.86 -4.80
N ALA A 110 6.37 -13.54 -4.57
CA ALA A 110 5.06 -13.11 -5.07
C ALA A 110 4.01 -13.35 -3.98
N PHE A 111 3.22 -12.37 -3.66
CA PHE A 111 2.16 -12.47 -2.66
C PHE A 111 1.01 -11.51 -2.97
N THR A 112 -0.14 -11.82 -2.41
CA THR A 112 -1.31 -10.94 -2.49
C THR A 112 -1.46 -10.20 -1.17
N GLN A 113 -1.68 -8.91 -1.27
CA GLN A 113 -1.94 -8.05 -0.12
C GLN A 113 -3.24 -7.27 -0.33
N ASP A 114 -3.90 -6.97 0.76
CA ASP A 114 -4.94 -5.95 0.81
C ASP A 114 -4.25 -4.59 0.94
N ASP A 115 -4.16 -3.88 -0.17
CA ASP A 115 -3.45 -2.61 -0.26
C ASP A 115 -4.41 -1.46 -0.52
N ALA A 116 -4.20 -0.35 0.18
CA ALA A 116 -5.07 0.81 0.07
C ALA A 116 -4.29 2.11 0.16
N HIS A 117 -4.79 3.13 -0.55
CA HIS A 117 -4.28 4.49 -0.49
C HIS A 117 -5.44 5.45 -0.23
N ILE A 118 -5.25 6.32 0.76
CA ILE A 118 -6.22 7.33 1.15
C ILE A 118 -5.64 8.70 0.83
N PHE A 119 -6.32 9.42 -0.04
CA PHE A 119 -6.02 10.81 -0.36
C PHE A 119 -6.91 11.68 0.49
N CYS A 120 -6.31 12.49 1.37
CA CYS A 120 -7.04 13.30 2.35
C CYS A 120 -6.34 14.62 2.61
N THR A 121 -7.06 15.58 3.19
CA THR A 121 -6.46 16.81 3.70
C THR A 121 -5.69 16.56 4.99
N PRO A 122 -4.74 17.45 5.37
CA PRO A 122 -4.00 17.30 6.64
C PRO A 122 -4.89 17.20 7.89
N ASP A 123 -6.06 17.81 7.85
CA ASP A 123 -6.99 17.78 8.99
C ASP A 123 -7.77 16.46 9.10
N GLN A 124 -7.89 15.73 7.97
CA GLN A 124 -8.58 14.44 7.92
C GLN A 124 -7.67 13.26 8.30
N VAL A 125 -6.34 13.46 8.38
CA VAL A 125 -5.36 12.36 8.59
C VAL A 125 -5.65 11.55 9.84
N VAL A 126 -5.99 12.19 10.95
CA VAL A 126 -6.24 11.50 12.23
C VAL A 126 -7.48 10.62 12.13
N ASP A 127 -8.56 11.15 11.58
CA ASP A 127 -9.83 10.41 11.45
C ASP A 127 -9.67 9.21 10.52
N GLU A 128 -8.93 9.39 9.41
CA GLU A 128 -8.64 8.30 8.49
C GLU A 128 -7.75 7.23 9.13
N PHE A 129 -6.73 7.63 9.88
CA PHE A 129 -5.88 6.70 10.62
C PHE A 129 -6.69 5.89 11.64
N LEU A 130 -7.51 6.54 12.45
CA LEU A 130 -8.37 5.88 13.44
C LEU A 130 -9.40 4.95 12.78
N SER A 131 -9.93 5.35 11.63
CA SER A 131 -10.83 4.51 10.83
C SER A 131 -10.15 3.22 10.37
N VAL A 132 -8.94 3.32 9.82
CA VAL A 132 -8.13 2.15 9.42
C VAL A 132 -7.80 1.28 10.61
N PHE A 133 -7.34 1.88 11.71
CA PHE A 133 -7.01 1.15 12.94
C PHE A 133 -8.21 0.37 13.49
N SER A 134 -9.36 1.02 13.55
CA SER A 134 -10.62 0.40 13.97
C SER A 134 -11.03 -0.76 13.05
N PHE A 135 -10.80 -0.61 11.74
CA PHE A 135 -11.04 -1.70 10.78
C PHE A 135 -10.14 -2.90 11.04
N VAL A 136 -8.83 -2.68 11.25
CA VAL A 136 -7.88 -3.75 11.57
C VAL A 136 -8.27 -4.47 12.87
N GLN A 137 -8.73 -3.75 13.89
CA GLN A 137 -9.19 -4.34 15.14
C GLN A 137 -10.42 -5.25 14.91
N ARG A 138 -11.39 -4.79 14.12
CA ARG A 138 -12.58 -5.62 13.77
C ARG A 138 -12.18 -6.86 13.00
N LEU A 139 -11.24 -6.72 12.05
CA LEU A 139 -10.72 -7.84 11.27
C LEU A 139 -10.07 -8.89 12.17
N TYR A 140 -9.18 -8.48 13.07
CA TYR A 140 -8.51 -9.39 14.00
C TYR A 140 -9.51 -10.11 14.90
N LYS A 141 -10.50 -9.39 15.41
CA LYS A 141 -11.60 -9.97 16.20
C LYS A 141 -12.38 -11.03 15.39
N SER A 142 -12.66 -10.77 14.11
CA SER A 142 -13.36 -11.71 13.23
C SER A 142 -12.56 -12.99 12.98
N PHE A 143 -11.23 -12.93 13.05
CA PHE A 143 -10.34 -14.10 12.97
C PHE A 143 -10.04 -14.75 14.31
N GLY A 144 -10.63 -14.27 15.40
CA GLY A 144 -10.42 -14.82 16.74
C GLY A 144 -9.11 -14.36 17.41
N PHE A 145 -8.41 -13.36 16.85
CA PHE A 145 -7.25 -12.77 17.51
C PHE A 145 -7.70 -11.82 18.62
N THR A 146 -7.53 -12.24 19.86
CA THR A 146 -7.94 -11.48 21.05
C THR A 146 -6.81 -10.72 21.71
N SER A 147 -5.55 -11.05 21.38
CA SER A 147 -4.36 -10.42 21.92
C SER A 147 -3.35 -10.11 20.81
N TYR A 148 -2.92 -8.87 20.72
CA TYR A 148 -1.92 -8.42 19.76
C TYR A 148 -1.18 -7.20 20.31
N ARG A 149 0.00 -6.95 19.76
CA ARG A 149 0.79 -5.76 20.11
C ARG A 149 0.72 -4.74 18.98
N VAL A 150 0.40 -3.51 19.33
CA VAL A 150 0.47 -2.36 18.41
C VAL A 150 1.83 -1.70 18.57
N ARG A 151 2.49 -1.40 17.45
CA ARG A 151 3.75 -0.67 17.42
C ARG A 151 3.63 0.48 16.43
N LEU A 152 3.86 1.69 16.91
CA LEU A 152 3.97 2.87 16.06
C LEU A 152 5.43 3.02 15.61
N GLY A 153 5.66 2.98 14.30
CA GLY A 153 6.96 3.26 13.69
C GLY A 153 7.15 4.78 13.59
N VAL A 154 8.29 5.26 14.07
CA VAL A 154 8.65 6.68 13.97
C VAL A 154 9.95 6.85 13.17
N ARG A 155 10.14 8.04 12.59
CA ARG A 155 11.35 8.37 11.85
C ARG A 155 12.59 8.25 12.74
N SER A 156 13.57 7.48 12.30
CA SER A 156 14.87 7.38 12.96
C SER A 156 15.74 8.59 12.58
N LYS A 157 16.58 9.04 13.51
CA LYS A 157 17.60 10.08 13.22
C LYS A 157 18.78 9.54 12.38
N LYS A 158 18.92 8.20 12.29
CA LYS A 158 20.07 7.53 11.66
C LYS A 158 19.85 7.13 10.21
N GLU A 159 18.62 7.22 9.71
CA GLU A 159 18.27 6.75 8.37
C GLU A 159 17.89 7.91 7.46
N LYS A 160 18.08 7.72 6.15
CA LYS A 160 17.63 8.67 5.13
C LYS A 160 16.14 8.46 4.86
N TYR A 161 15.38 9.54 4.90
CA TYR A 161 13.97 9.57 4.55
C TYR A 161 13.73 10.65 3.50
N LEU A 162 12.81 10.39 2.58
CA LEU A 162 12.32 11.41 1.66
C LEU A 162 11.34 12.36 2.38
N GLY A 163 11.29 13.61 1.91
CA GLY A 163 10.35 14.60 2.41
C GLY A 163 10.90 15.45 3.56
N ASP A 164 10.16 16.52 3.83
CA ASP A 164 10.50 17.53 4.82
C ASP A 164 10.38 17.00 6.25
N TYR A 165 11.34 17.36 7.10
CA TYR A 165 11.35 16.94 8.51
C TYR A 165 10.13 17.46 9.31
N ILE A 166 9.68 18.67 9.00
CA ILE A 166 8.54 19.29 9.72
C ILE A 166 7.26 18.53 9.39
N LEU A 167 7.09 18.11 8.12
CA LEU A 167 5.94 17.30 7.72
C LEU A 167 5.97 15.92 8.38
N TRP A 168 7.15 15.27 8.45
CA TRP A 168 7.34 14.02 9.17
C TRP A 168 6.96 14.15 10.64
N LYS A 169 7.47 15.20 11.32
CA LYS A 169 7.15 15.46 12.72
C LYS A 169 5.65 15.67 12.93
N LYS A 170 5.02 16.50 12.11
CA LYS A 170 3.56 16.72 12.15
C LYS A 170 2.76 15.43 12.04
N ALA A 171 3.14 14.56 11.09
CA ALA A 171 2.47 13.28 10.89
C ALA A 171 2.63 12.35 12.11
N GLN A 172 3.84 12.29 12.68
CA GLN A 172 4.11 11.48 13.87
C GLN A 172 3.36 12.00 15.11
N ASP A 173 3.41 13.31 15.36
CA ASP A 173 2.72 13.94 16.50
C ASP A 173 1.19 13.76 16.45
N LYS A 174 0.62 13.60 15.24
CA LYS A 174 -0.81 13.31 15.05
C LYS A 174 -1.17 11.83 15.21
N ALA A 175 -0.20 10.93 15.10
CA ALA A 175 -0.41 9.48 15.18
C ALA A 175 -0.21 8.93 16.61
N ILE A 176 0.38 9.71 17.50
CA ILE A 176 0.54 9.43 18.95
C ILE A 176 -0.69 9.88 19.72
#